data_e09a00ff72e8c9d72e7e61a3fc84ab9e
#
_entry.id   e09a00ff72e8c9d72e7e61a3fc84ab9e
#
_cell.length_a   1.000
_cell.length_b   1.000
_cell.length_c   1.000
_cell.angle_alpha   90.00
_cell.angle_beta   90.00
_cell.angle_gamma   90.00
#
_symmetry.space_group_name_H-M   'P 1'
#
loop_
_entity.id
_entity.type
_entity.pdbx_description
1 polymer ?
#
loop_
_entity_poly.entity_id
_entity_poly.type
_entity_poly.pdbx_seq_one_letter_code
_entity_poly.pdbx_strand_id
1 'polypeptide(L)'
;MENKIEEIEEIKNDNELNIESNMKTHKKKYKALKITLAILSLAIIILAIVYMIPVMTKLSTPQGKIEFKDKVQSTGFLGMMSLFGLQVAQIFLFVLPGEPIEIIAGMCYGGFWGTVFITISAALISTAIFFLVRKLGKKFVYEFCNEEKVKKIENSKMFQDPKRVEMILFILFLLPGTPKDLLVYIAGLLPIKPSRFIVISTLARIPSIISSTYAGEKILDGNYKMAAIVYLIIVIICAILIFIFNKFDKNKTAQKALNTIK
;
A
#
# COMPACT_ATOMS: atom_id res chain seq x y z
N MET A 1 -7.79 -37.93 -48.95
CA MET A 1 -8.38 -37.48 -47.69
C MET A 1 -7.33 -37.44 -46.59
N GLU A 2 -6.42 -38.42 -46.53
CA GLU A 2 -5.30 -38.49 -45.55
C GLU A 2 -4.35 -37.28 -45.65
N ASN A 3 -3.88 -36.87 -46.81
CA ASN A 3 -2.98 -35.71 -46.95
C ASN A 3 -3.54 -34.39 -46.42
N LYS A 4 -4.87 -34.24 -46.43
CA LYS A 4 -5.51 -33.01 -45.89
C LYS A 4 -5.61 -33.02 -44.35
N ILE A 5 -5.61 -34.19 -43.76
CA ILE A 5 -5.64 -34.38 -42.31
C ILE A 5 -4.24 -34.09 -41.75
N GLU A 6 -3.18 -34.61 -42.38
CA GLU A 6 -1.79 -34.33 -42.02
C GLU A 6 -1.44 -32.84 -42.10
N GLU A 7 -1.89 -32.17 -43.15
CA GLU A 7 -1.66 -30.70 -43.34
C GLU A 7 -2.37 -29.87 -42.27
N ILE A 8 -3.55 -30.31 -41.81
CA ILE A 8 -4.29 -29.65 -40.73
C ILE A 8 -3.65 -29.88 -39.35
N GLU A 9 -3.10 -31.06 -39.11
CA GLU A 9 -2.38 -31.39 -37.89
C GLU A 9 -1.04 -30.64 -37.78
N GLU A 10 -0.34 -30.51 -38.90
CA GLU A 10 0.93 -29.75 -38.97
C GLU A 10 0.71 -28.26 -38.70
N ILE A 11 -0.32 -27.64 -39.29
CA ILE A 11 -0.71 -26.24 -39.06
C ILE A 11 -1.17 -26.02 -37.62
N LYS A 12 -1.84 -26.98 -37.01
CA LYS A 12 -2.28 -26.91 -35.63
C LYS A 12 -1.10 -26.98 -34.64
N ASN A 13 -0.15 -27.85 -34.93
CA ASN A 13 1.06 -28.03 -34.12
C ASN A 13 1.98 -26.79 -34.21
N ASP A 14 2.15 -26.21 -35.40
CA ASP A 14 2.89 -24.97 -35.59
C ASP A 14 2.23 -23.75 -34.89
N ASN A 15 0.92 -23.68 -34.91
CA ASN A 15 0.19 -22.64 -34.18
C ASN A 15 0.32 -22.78 -32.66
N GLU A 16 0.28 -24.01 -32.13
CA GLU A 16 0.48 -24.28 -30.69
C GLU A 16 1.92 -23.93 -30.26
N LEU A 17 2.92 -24.32 -31.06
CA LEU A 17 4.33 -23.98 -30.82
C LEU A 17 4.58 -22.45 -30.86
N ASN A 18 3.97 -21.74 -31.81
CA ASN A 18 4.04 -20.28 -31.90
C ASN A 18 3.38 -19.57 -30.73
N ILE A 19 2.22 -20.07 -30.28
CA ILE A 19 1.51 -19.53 -29.08
C ILE A 19 2.36 -19.77 -27.82
N GLU A 20 2.94 -20.94 -27.69
CA GLU A 20 3.77 -21.28 -26.52
C GLU A 20 5.09 -20.47 -26.48
N SER A 21 5.74 -20.26 -27.63
CA SER A 21 6.95 -19.45 -27.75
C SER A 21 6.66 -17.98 -27.45
N ASN A 22 5.55 -17.43 -27.96
CA ASN A 22 5.09 -16.07 -27.67
C ASN A 22 4.74 -15.90 -26.17
N MET A 23 4.08 -16.86 -25.57
CA MET A 23 3.79 -16.84 -24.14
C MET A 23 5.07 -16.89 -23.28
N LYS A 24 6.07 -17.70 -23.65
CA LYS A 24 7.38 -17.77 -22.97
C LYS A 24 8.15 -16.46 -23.11
N THR A 25 8.12 -15.83 -24.27
CA THR A 25 8.78 -14.54 -24.54
C THR A 25 8.11 -13.40 -23.78
N HIS A 26 6.78 -13.35 -23.75
CA HIS A 26 6.04 -12.41 -22.91
C HIS A 26 6.33 -12.60 -21.42
N LYS A 27 6.32 -13.82 -20.90
CA LYS A 27 6.68 -14.12 -19.50
C LYS A 27 8.10 -13.67 -19.16
N LYS A 28 9.06 -13.84 -20.07
CA LYS A 28 10.46 -13.43 -19.89
C LYS A 28 10.60 -11.90 -19.88
N LYS A 29 9.92 -11.18 -20.77
CA LYS A 29 9.86 -9.70 -20.78
C LYS A 29 9.23 -9.14 -19.50
N TYR A 30 8.10 -9.69 -19.04
CA TYR A 30 7.47 -9.28 -17.80
C TYR A 30 8.32 -9.56 -16.56
N LYS A 31 9.03 -10.71 -16.55
CA LYS A 31 9.96 -11.03 -15.46
C LYS A 31 11.14 -10.04 -15.42
N ALA A 32 11.70 -9.69 -16.58
CA ALA A 32 12.75 -8.68 -16.67
C ALA A 32 12.24 -7.30 -16.22
N LEU A 33 11.06 -6.88 -16.66
CA LEU A 33 10.43 -5.62 -16.22
C LEU A 33 10.19 -5.58 -14.71
N LYS A 34 9.70 -6.68 -14.11
CA LYS A 34 9.52 -6.79 -12.64
C LYS A 34 10.85 -6.66 -11.89
N ILE A 35 11.89 -7.32 -12.39
CA ILE A 35 13.24 -7.24 -11.79
C ILE A 35 13.78 -5.81 -11.92
N THR A 36 13.65 -5.18 -13.07
CA THR A 36 14.11 -3.79 -13.29
C THR A 36 13.35 -2.82 -12.38
N LEU A 37 12.02 -2.96 -12.26
CA LEU A 37 11.21 -2.16 -11.33
C LEU A 37 11.59 -2.39 -9.87
N ALA A 38 11.86 -3.64 -9.48
CA ALA A 38 12.31 -3.97 -8.13
C ALA A 38 13.70 -3.38 -7.83
N ILE A 39 14.64 -3.43 -8.78
CA ILE A 39 15.96 -2.81 -8.64
C ILE A 39 15.83 -1.28 -8.57
N LEU A 40 15.01 -0.69 -9.43
CA LEU A 40 14.77 0.76 -9.43
C LEU A 40 14.14 1.22 -8.10
N SER A 41 13.16 0.46 -7.59
CA SER A 41 12.54 0.77 -6.30
C SER A 41 13.53 0.62 -5.14
N LEU A 42 14.36 -0.42 -5.15
CA LEU A 42 15.42 -0.61 -4.17
C LEU A 42 16.45 0.54 -4.23
N ALA A 43 16.82 0.96 -5.43
CA ALA A 43 17.71 2.11 -5.62
C ALA A 43 17.08 3.41 -5.09
N ILE A 44 15.79 3.63 -5.32
CA ILE A 44 15.05 4.79 -4.77
C ILE A 44 15.00 4.74 -3.24
N ILE A 45 14.79 3.56 -2.64
CA ILE A 45 14.82 3.39 -1.18
C ILE A 45 16.20 3.73 -0.63
N ILE A 46 17.26 3.16 -1.22
CA ILE A 46 18.64 3.42 -0.79
C ILE A 46 18.94 4.92 -0.92
N LEU A 47 18.56 5.53 -2.05
CA LEU A 47 18.74 6.96 -2.27
C LEU A 47 17.97 7.80 -1.23
N ALA A 48 16.74 7.41 -0.92
CA ALA A 48 15.93 8.07 0.11
C ALA A 48 16.57 7.93 1.51
N ILE A 49 17.07 6.75 1.86
CA ILE A 49 17.77 6.51 3.13
C ILE A 49 19.04 7.36 3.19
N VAL A 50 19.88 7.33 2.13
CA VAL A 50 21.12 8.11 2.06
C VAL A 50 20.83 9.62 2.16
N TYR A 51 19.75 10.09 1.52
CA TYR A 51 19.33 11.49 1.61
C TYR A 51 18.75 11.84 3.00
N MET A 52 18.08 10.89 3.65
CA MET A 52 17.51 11.08 4.99
C MET A 52 18.56 11.11 6.10
N ILE A 53 19.70 10.40 5.96
CA ILE A 53 20.78 10.41 6.97
C ILE A 53 21.25 11.84 7.28
N PRO A 54 21.69 12.68 6.31
CA PRO A 54 22.10 14.05 6.59
C PRO A 54 20.98 14.93 7.09
N VAL A 55 19.72 14.67 6.69
CA VAL A 55 18.56 15.38 7.23
C VAL A 55 18.38 15.03 8.71
N MET A 56 18.46 13.75 9.08
CA MET A 56 18.36 13.30 10.47
C MET A 56 19.50 13.82 11.33
N THR A 57 20.74 13.85 10.82
CA THR A 57 21.87 14.42 11.55
C THR A 57 21.73 15.94 11.75
N LYS A 58 21.23 16.67 10.77
CA LYS A 58 20.88 18.09 10.93
C LYS A 58 19.76 18.30 11.94
N LEU A 59 18.70 17.50 11.89
CA LEU A 59 17.57 17.55 12.82
C LEU A 59 17.95 17.15 14.25
N SER A 60 19.13 16.55 14.47
CA SER A 60 19.66 16.30 15.81
C SER A 60 20.14 17.58 16.52
N THR A 61 20.35 18.67 15.78
CA THR A 61 20.79 19.96 16.33
C THR A 61 19.65 20.95 16.41
N PRO A 62 19.58 21.84 17.43
CA PRO A 62 18.55 22.86 17.55
C PRO A 62 18.49 23.78 16.31
N GLN A 63 19.66 24.20 15.79
CA GLN A 63 19.77 25.03 14.60
C GLN A 63 19.25 24.33 13.34
N GLY A 64 19.62 23.07 13.14
CA GLY A 64 19.15 22.30 11.99
C GLY A 64 17.64 22.07 11.96
N LYS A 65 16.99 22.04 13.14
CA LYS A 65 15.51 21.99 13.23
C LYS A 65 14.86 23.28 12.76
N ILE A 66 15.42 24.42 13.14
CA ILE A 66 14.93 25.74 12.73
C ILE A 66 15.10 25.88 11.21
N GLU A 67 16.29 25.58 10.68
CA GLU A 67 16.55 25.61 9.24
C GLU A 67 15.61 24.68 8.44
N PHE A 68 15.36 23.48 8.94
CA PHE A 68 14.44 22.54 8.31
C PHE A 68 13.01 23.09 8.28
N LYS A 69 12.53 23.61 9.41
CA LYS A 69 11.20 24.21 9.53
C LYS A 69 11.04 25.40 8.60
N ASP A 70 12.03 26.30 8.56
CA ASP A 70 12.02 27.49 7.70
C ASP A 70 12.04 27.09 6.22
N LYS A 71 12.84 26.09 5.85
CA LYS A 71 12.92 25.58 4.49
C LYS A 71 11.60 24.95 4.05
N VAL A 72 10.93 24.19 4.92
CA VAL A 72 9.62 23.60 4.63
C VAL A 72 8.55 24.67 4.52
N GLN A 73 8.56 25.66 5.41
CA GLN A 73 7.61 26.77 5.34
C GLN A 73 7.81 27.62 4.06
N SER A 74 9.05 27.78 3.61
CA SER A 74 9.36 28.51 2.37
C SER A 74 8.94 27.76 1.09
N THR A 75 8.88 26.42 1.11
CA THR A 75 8.43 25.61 -0.05
C THR A 75 6.91 25.62 -0.23
N GLY A 76 6.14 25.95 0.81
CA GLY A 76 4.69 26.12 0.74
C GLY A 76 3.96 25.01 -0.05
N PHE A 77 3.22 25.41 -1.09
CA PHE A 77 2.44 24.51 -1.93
C PHE A 77 3.31 23.48 -2.70
N LEU A 78 4.53 23.86 -3.12
CA LEU A 78 5.44 22.94 -3.81
C LEU A 78 5.89 21.78 -2.91
N GLY A 79 6.11 22.04 -1.63
CA GLY A 79 6.42 21.00 -0.64
C GLY A 79 5.26 20.01 -0.47
N MET A 80 4.01 20.50 -0.42
CA MET A 80 2.82 19.64 -0.38
C MET A 80 2.69 18.79 -1.65
N MET A 81 2.90 19.36 -2.84
CA MET A 81 2.85 18.65 -4.11
C MET A 81 3.95 17.58 -4.21
N SER A 82 5.15 17.87 -3.73
CA SER A 82 6.25 16.91 -3.69
C SER A 82 5.93 15.73 -2.77
N LEU A 83 5.37 15.99 -1.60
CA LEU A 83 4.97 14.96 -0.65
C LEU A 83 3.80 14.12 -1.19
N PHE A 84 2.83 14.76 -1.86
CA PHE A 84 1.74 14.05 -2.55
C PHE A 84 2.28 13.15 -3.66
N GLY A 85 3.18 13.64 -4.50
CA GLY A 85 3.84 12.86 -5.55
C GLY A 85 4.62 11.66 -5.01
N LEU A 86 5.33 11.86 -3.89
CA LEU A 86 6.03 10.77 -3.20
C LEU A 86 5.06 9.71 -2.67
N GLN A 87 3.91 10.13 -2.13
CA GLN A 87 2.87 9.22 -1.65
C GLN A 87 2.20 8.46 -2.80
N VAL A 88 1.96 9.12 -3.95
CA VAL A 88 1.51 8.43 -5.17
C VAL A 88 2.50 7.36 -5.57
N ALA A 89 3.79 7.70 -5.70
CA ALA A 89 4.84 6.76 -6.07
C ALA A 89 4.91 5.58 -5.09
N GLN A 90 4.84 5.83 -3.78
CA GLN A 90 4.89 4.81 -2.73
C GLN A 90 3.71 3.83 -2.84
N ILE A 91 2.48 4.32 -2.99
CA ILE A 91 1.28 3.47 -3.08
C ILE A 91 1.27 2.64 -4.39
N PHE A 92 1.79 3.20 -5.49
CA PHE A 92 1.91 2.46 -6.75
C PHE A 92 3.03 1.42 -6.75
N LEU A 93 4.16 1.73 -6.12
CA LEU A 93 5.33 0.85 -6.17
C LEU A 93 5.33 -0.27 -5.13
N PHE A 94 4.46 -0.24 -4.10
CA PHE A 94 4.37 -1.22 -3.00
C PHE A 94 5.64 -1.51 -2.22
N VAL A 95 6.71 -0.84 -2.52
CA VAL A 95 8.04 -1.21 -2.03
C VAL A 95 8.40 -0.43 -0.78
N LEU A 96 7.87 0.78 -0.68
CA LEU A 96 8.10 1.65 0.47
C LEU A 96 6.95 1.51 1.47
N PRO A 97 7.23 1.28 2.75
CA PRO A 97 6.22 1.44 3.78
C PRO A 97 5.72 2.89 3.80
N GLY A 98 4.44 3.12 4.10
CA GLY A 98 3.85 4.47 4.12
C GLY A 98 4.29 5.31 5.31
N GLU A 99 4.69 4.67 6.40
CA GLU A 99 5.03 5.30 7.67
C GLU A 99 6.11 6.40 7.56
N PRO A 100 7.22 6.24 6.81
CA PRO A 100 8.20 7.31 6.64
C PRO A 100 7.62 8.59 6.04
N ILE A 101 6.70 8.48 5.08
CA ILE A 101 6.06 9.65 4.44
C ILE A 101 5.11 10.34 5.42
N GLU A 102 4.37 9.55 6.21
CA GLU A 102 3.50 10.06 7.27
C GLU A 102 4.31 10.81 8.34
N ILE A 103 5.47 10.27 8.76
CA ILE A 103 6.39 10.92 9.70
C ILE A 103 6.91 12.23 9.13
N ILE A 104 7.36 12.25 7.87
CA ILE A 104 7.82 13.47 7.19
C ILE A 104 6.69 14.51 7.13
N ALA A 105 5.48 14.10 6.81
CA ALA A 105 4.33 15.01 6.80
C ALA A 105 4.09 15.63 8.19
N GLY A 106 4.19 14.84 9.25
CA GLY A 106 4.10 15.30 10.62
C GLY A 106 5.21 16.29 11.01
N MET A 107 6.45 16.03 10.57
CA MET A 107 7.59 16.94 10.77
C MET A 107 7.40 18.27 10.02
N CYS A 108 6.85 18.21 8.81
CA CYS A 108 6.71 19.39 7.95
C CYS A 108 5.51 20.27 8.33
N TYR A 109 4.38 19.65 8.62
CA TYR A 109 3.08 20.35 8.77
C TYR A 109 2.47 20.19 10.17
N GLY A 110 3.16 19.52 11.09
CA GLY A 110 2.65 19.19 12.41
C GLY A 110 1.72 17.96 12.40
N GLY A 111 1.43 17.45 13.60
CA GLY A 111 0.63 16.22 13.75
C GLY A 111 -0.76 16.34 13.16
N PHE A 112 -1.48 17.43 13.44
CA PHE A 112 -2.85 17.63 12.99
C PHE A 112 -2.95 17.83 11.46
N TRP A 113 -2.28 18.84 10.91
CA TRP A 113 -2.35 19.14 9.48
C TRP A 113 -1.67 18.08 8.63
N GLY A 114 -0.59 17.48 9.13
CA GLY A 114 0.03 16.30 8.50
C GLY A 114 -0.94 15.13 8.41
N THR A 115 -1.70 14.86 9.49
CA THR A 115 -2.75 13.82 9.49
C THR A 115 -3.82 14.10 8.44
N VAL A 116 -4.35 15.33 8.41
CA VAL A 116 -5.39 15.72 7.45
C VAL A 116 -4.89 15.57 6.02
N PHE A 117 -3.70 16.08 5.72
CA PHE A 117 -3.09 16.00 4.40
C PHE A 117 -2.89 14.54 3.95
N ILE A 118 -2.25 13.72 4.76
CA ILE A 118 -1.99 12.31 4.44
C ILE A 118 -3.30 11.52 4.28
N THR A 119 -4.30 11.77 5.15
CA THR A 119 -5.60 11.07 5.07
C THR A 119 -6.31 11.38 3.77
N ILE A 120 -6.39 12.66 3.38
CA ILE A 120 -7.03 13.08 2.13
C ILE A 120 -6.27 12.51 0.92
N SER A 121 -4.95 12.64 0.92
CA SER A 121 -4.10 12.13 -0.16
C SER A 121 -4.24 10.61 -0.31
N ALA A 122 -4.16 9.85 0.79
CA ALA A 122 -4.32 8.40 0.79
C ALA A 122 -5.72 7.98 0.30
N ALA A 123 -6.76 8.70 0.72
CA ALA A 123 -8.13 8.45 0.26
C ALA A 123 -8.28 8.66 -1.25
N LEU A 124 -7.75 9.77 -1.78
CA LEU A 124 -7.77 10.08 -3.21
C LEU A 124 -7.03 9.01 -4.03
N ILE A 125 -5.79 8.70 -3.63
CA ILE A 125 -4.95 7.74 -4.36
C ILE A 125 -5.57 6.33 -4.28
N SER A 126 -5.99 5.87 -3.09
CA SER A 126 -6.63 4.58 -2.92
C SER A 126 -7.92 4.45 -3.73
N THR A 127 -8.70 5.53 -3.81
CA THR A 127 -9.92 5.57 -4.63
C THR A 127 -9.59 5.46 -6.11
N ALA A 128 -8.59 6.20 -6.59
CA ALA A 128 -8.15 6.13 -7.98
C ALA A 128 -7.68 4.71 -8.36
N ILE A 129 -6.85 4.09 -7.51
CA ILE A 129 -6.38 2.72 -7.72
C ILE A 129 -7.53 1.72 -7.71
N PHE A 130 -8.45 1.84 -6.76
CA PHE A 130 -9.62 0.96 -6.66
C PHE A 130 -10.45 0.98 -7.96
N PHE A 131 -10.74 2.16 -8.50
CA PHE A 131 -11.47 2.28 -9.78
C PHE A 131 -10.64 1.81 -10.98
N LEU A 132 -9.33 2.05 -10.95
CA LEU A 132 -8.41 1.58 -11.99
C LEU A 132 -8.41 0.04 -12.03
N VAL A 133 -8.30 -0.61 -10.88
CA VAL A 133 -8.39 -2.07 -10.75
C VAL A 133 -9.75 -2.59 -11.23
N ARG A 134 -10.84 -1.92 -10.85
CA ARG A 134 -12.19 -2.26 -11.33
C ARG A 134 -12.33 -2.21 -12.85
N LYS A 135 -11.69 -1.23 -13.49
CA LYS A 135 -11.71 -1.04 -14.94
C LYS A 135 -10.79 -2.02 -15.68
N LEU A 136 -9.57 -2.25 -15.18
CA LEU A 136 -8.55 -3.05 -15.85
C LEU A 136 -8.60 -4.54 -15.45
N GLY A 137 -9.22 -4.86 -14.32
CA GLY A 137 -9.45 -6.22 -13.88
C GLY A 137 -8.20 -6.95 -13.35
N LYS A 138 -8.33 -8.27 -13.28
CA LYS A 138 -7.33 -9.16 -12.66
C LYS A 138 -5.94 -9.09 -13.29
N LYS A 139 -5.86 -8.93 -14.62
CA LYS A 139 -4.59 -8.86 -15.35
C LYS A 139 -3.71 -7.73 -14.81
N PHE A 140 -4.32 -6.56 -14.53
CA PHE A 140 -3.62 -5.42 -13.96
C PHE A 140 -3.11 -5.74 -12.54
N VAL A 141 -3.92 -6.39 -11.71
CA VAL A 141 -3.52 -6.74 -10.34
C VAL A 141 -2.38 -7.76 -10.31
N TYR A 142 -2.36 -8.71 -11.25
CA TYR A 142 -1.29 -9.71 -11.34
C TYR A 142 0.07 -9.13 -11.70
N GLU A 143 0.13 -7.92 -12.26
CA GLU A 143 1.40 -7.22 -12.48
C GLU A 143 2.05 -6.76 -11.17
N PHE A 144 1.23 -6.46 -10.15
CA PHE A 144 1.68 -5.93 -8.87
C PHE A 144 1.62 -6.97 -7.74
N CYS A 145 0.74 -7.95 -7.84
CA CYS A 145 0.46 -8.93 -6.81
C CYS A 145 0.82 -10.34 -7.30
N ASN A 146 1.16 -11.22 -6.37
CA ASN A 146 1.36 -12.64 -6.69
C ASN A 146 0.03 -13.26 -7.13
N GLU A 147 -0.01 -13.79 -8.35
CA GLU A 147 -1.22 -14.37 -8.98
C GLU A 147 -1.83 -15.50 -8.14
N GLU A 148 -1.00 -16.37 -7.55
CA GLU A 148 -1.48 -17.49 -6.72
C GLU A 148 -2.19 -16.99 -5.46
N LYS A 149 -1.64 -15.95 -4.81
CA LYS A 149 -2.26 -15.33 -3.64
C LYS A 149 -3.58 -14.66 -3.99
N VAL A 150 -3.64 -13.93 -5.09
CA VAL A 150 -4.88 -13.28 -5.55
C VAL A 150 -5.95 -14.32 -5.85
N LYS A 151 -5.62 -15.38 -6.61
CA LYS A 151 -6.55 -16.49 -6.89
C LYS A 151 -7.04 -17.18 -5.62
N LYS A 152 -6.15 -17.39 -4.63
CA LYS A 152 -6.51 -17.98 -3.34
C LYS A 152 -7.51 -17.11 -2.58
N ILE A 153 -7.34 -15.78 -2.60
CA ILE A 153 -8.27 -14.83 -1.98
C ILE A 153 -9.62 -14.85 -2.69
N GLU A 154 -9.64 -14.73 -4.02
CA GLU A 154 -10.86 -14.73 -4.81
C GLU A 154 -11.69 -16.01 -4.65
N ASN A 155 -11.04 -17.18 -4.63
CA ASN A 155 -11.70 -18.47 -4.50
C ASN A 155 -12.14 -18.79 -3.06
N SER A 156 -11.70 -18.01 -2.10
CA SER A 156 -12.10 -18.19 -0.70
C SER A 156 -13.54 -17.71 -0.47
N LYS A 157 -14.38 -18.58 0.05
CA LYS A 157 -15.79 -18.26 0.41
C LYS A 157 -15.93 -17.06 1.33
N MET A 158 -14.86 -16.73 2.09
CA MET A 158 -14.84 -15.57 2.99
C MET A 158 -14.89 -14.25 2.23
N PHE A 159 -14.29 -14.19 1.03
CA PHE A 159 -14.19 -12.99 0.21
C PHE A 159 -15.30 -12.88 -0.85
N GLN A 160 -16.27 -13.81 -0.86
CA GLN A 160 -17.42 -13.79 -1.77
C GLN A 160 -18.64 -13.06 -1.15
N ASP A 161 -18.71 -12.96 0.18
CA ASP A 161 -19.79 -12.27 0.89
C ASP A 161 -19.41 -10.79 1.11
N PRO A 162 -20.16 -9.82 0.54
CA PRO A 162 -19.86 -8.39 0.67
C PRO A 162 -19.72 -7.90 2.09
N LYS A 163 -20.57 -8.36 3.03
CA LYS A 163 -20.53 -7.95 4.43
C LYS A 163 -19.25 -8.44 5.13
N ARG A 164 -18.83 -9.66 4.83
CA ARG A 164 -17.58 -10.22 5.36
C ARG A 164 -16.37 -9.53 4.78
N VAL A 165 -16.40 -9.19 3.50
CA VAL A 165 -15.34 -8.43 2.84
C VAL A 165 -15.16 -7.06 3.49
N GLU A 166 -16.23 -6.31 3.73
CA GLU A 166 -16.19 -5.01 4.40
C GLU A 166 -15.51 -5.14 5.78
N MET A 167 -15.90 -6.13 6.56
CA MET A 167 -15.38 -6.40 7.88
C MET A 167 -13.89 -6.79 7.87
N ILE A 168 -13.51 -7.69 6.97
CA ILE A 168 -12.12 -8.13 6.80
C ILE A 168 -11.23 -6.95 6.42
N LEU A 169 -11.64 -6.16 5.43
CA LEU A 169 -10.90 -5.00 4.99
C LEU A 169 -10.75 -3.96 6.10
N PHE A 170 -11.82 -3.68 6.85
CA PHE A 170 -11.74 -2.76 7.99
C PHE A 170 -10.66 -3.18 8.99
N ILE A 171 -10.64 -4.46 9.37
CA ILE A 171 -9.66 -4.99 10.33
C ILE A 171 -8.24 -4.92 9.75
N LEU A 172 -8.08 -5.34 8.49
CA LEU A 172 -6.78 -5.35 7.84
C LEU A 172 -6.20 -3.94 7.66
N PHE A 173 -7.03 -2.95 7.35
CA PHE A 173 -6.60 -1.55 7.28
C PHE A 173 -6.29 -0.94 8.66
N LEU A 174 -6.97 -1.41 9.71
CA LEU A 174 -6.74 -0.98 11.09
C LEU A 174 -5.44 -1.55 11.66
N LEU A 175 -5.09 -2.78 11.29
CA LEU A 175 -3.91 -3.49 11.80
C LEU A 175 -2.62 -2.76 11.39
N PRO A 176 -1.75 -2.41 12.35
CA PRO A 176 -0.41 -1.93 12.02
C PRO A 176 0.42 -3.06 11.39
N GLY A 177 1.32 -2.71 10.45
CA GLY A 177 2.19 -3.68 9.79
C GLY A 177 1.54 -4.51 8.69
N THR A 178 0.27 -4.25 8.34
CA THR A 178 -0.35 -4.84 7.14
C THR A 178 0.03 -4.02 5.91
N PRO A 179 0.28 -4.66 4.75
CA PRO A 179 0.54 -3.93 3.51
C PRO A 179 -0.77 -3.30 2.98
N LYS A 180 -1.14 -2.15 3.55
CA LYS A 180 -2.42 -1.47 3.28
C LYS A 180 -2.61 -1.16 1.80
N ASP A 181 -1.54 -0.82 1.11
CA ASP A 181 -1.58 -0.47 -0.30
C ASP A 181 -1.88 -1.69 -1.18
N LEU A 182 -1.34 -2.87 -0.83
CA LEU A 182 -1.72 -4.13 -1.45
C LEU A 182 -3.22 -4.43 -1.29
N LEU A 183 -3.77 -4.12 -0.11
CA LEU A 183 -5.20 -4.33 0.16
C LEU A 183 -6.10 -3.49 -0.75
N VAL A 184 -5.66 -2.29 -1.17
CA VAL A 184 -6.41 -1.45 -2.13
C VAL A 184 -6.58 -2.15 -3.47
N TYR A 185 -5.51 -2.77 -3.99
CA TYR A 185 -5.56 -3.50 -5.25
C TYR A 185 -6.46 -4.75 -5.14
N ILE A 186 -6.33 -5.50 -4.07
CA ILE A 186 -7.17 -6.68 -3.82
C ILE A 186 -8.63 -6.26 -3.67
N ALA A 187 -8.92 -5.20 -2.92
CA ALA A 187 -10.28 -4.71 -2.70
C ALA A 187 -10.99 -4.33 -4.01
N GLY A 188 -10.26 -3.83 -5.01
CA GLY A 188 -10.81 -3.54 -6.33
C GLY A 188 -11.38 -4.76 -7.05
N LEU A 189 -10.90 -5.97 -6.74
CA LEU A 189 -11.39 -7.24 -7.31
C LEU A 189 -12.55 -7.84 -6.49
N LEU A 190 -12.72 -7.42 -5.24
CA LEU A 190 -13.69 -8.01 -4.33
C LEU A 190 -15.09 -7.40 -4.48
N PRO A 191 -16.16 -8.10 -4.06
CA PRO A 191 -17.54 -7.63 -4.16
C PRO A 191 -17.87 -6.61 -3.06
N ILE A 192 -17.19 -5.44 -3.08
CA ILE A 192 -17.43 -4.33 -2.16
C ILE A 192 -17.95 -3.10 -2.93
N LYS A 193 -18.90 -2.36 -2.35
CA LYS A 193 -19.37 -1.10 -2.93
C LYS A 193 -18.28 -0.02 -2.84
N PRO A 194 -18.07 0.80 -3.89
CA PRO A 194 -17.04 1.84 -3.87
C PRO A 194 -17.12 2.78 -2.67
N SER A 195 -18.33 3.25 -2.33
CA SER A 195 -18.55 4.12 -1.17
C SER A 195 -18.13 3.46 0.15
N ARG A 196 -18.43 2.18 0.33
CA ARG A 196 -18.02 1.41 1.51
C ARG A 196 -16.51 1.24 1.58
N PHE A 197 -15.89 0.92 0.44
CA PHE A 197 -14.43 0.83 0.36
C PHE A 197 -13.77 2.15 0.75
N ILE A 198 -14.20 3.28 0.20
CA ILE A 198 -13.63 4.60 0.49
C ILE A 198 -13.72 4.91 1.98
N VAL A 199 -14.89 4.72 2.58
CA VAL A 199 -15.10 4.96 4.02
C VAL A 199 -14.19 4.06 4.87
N ILE A 200 -14.17 2.75 4.57
CA ILE A 200 -13.40 1.77 5.33
C ILE A 200 -11.90 2.04 5.20
N SER A 201 -11.39 2.20 3.97
CA SER A 201 -9.96 2.40 3.73
C SER A 201 -9.45 3.72 4.30
N THR A 202 -10.30 4.75 4.38
CA THR A 202 -9.94 6.05 4.97
C THR A 202 -9.98 5.98 6.50
N LEU A 203 -11.14 5.62 7.08
CA LEU A 203 -11.31 5.66 8.54
C LEU A 203 -10.42 4.68 9.28
N ALA A 204 -10.26 3.46 8.76
CA ALA A 204 -9.44 2.45 9.42
C ALA A 204 -7.93 2.79 9.37
N ARG A 205 -7.48 3.66 8.47
CA ARG A 205 -6.08 4.13 8.42
C ARG A 205 -5.80 5.29 9.39
N ILE A 206 -6.80 6.06 9.79
CA ILE A 206 -6.63 7.26 10.62
C ILE A 206 -5.79 7.00 11.88
N PRO A 207 -6.03 5.94 12.69
CA PRO A 207 -5.24 5.70 13.89
C PRO A 207 -3.74 5.56 13.61
N SER A 208 -3.37 4.83 12.54
CA SER A 208 -1.96 4.67 12.21
C SER A 208 -1.35 5.96 11.65
N ILE A 209 -2.09 6.71 10.84
CA ILE A 209 -1.64 8.01 10.30
C ILE A 209 -1.40 9.00 11.44
N ILE A 210 -2.32 9.08 12.41
CA ILE A 210 -2.15 9.92 13.60
C ILE A 210 -0.86 9.54 14.34
N SER A 211 -0.63 8.24 14.59
CA SER A 211 0.59 7.82 15.29
C SER A 211 1.86 8.28 14.61
N SER A 212 1.93 8.10 13.30
CA SER A 212 3.11 8.44 12.51
C SER A 212 3.32 9.96 12.40
N THR A 213 2.26 10.73 12.15
CA THR A 213 2.36 12.19 12.00
C THR A 213 2.67 12.89 13.32
N TYR A 214 2.03 12.50 14.43
CA TYR A 214 2.36 13.04 15.75
C TYR A 214 3.74 12.60 16.22
N ALA A 215 4.16 11.37 15.93
CA ALA A 215 5.53 10.94 16.18
C ALA A 215 6.52 11.81 15.40
N GLY A 216 6.23 12.12 14.13
CA GLY A 216 7.04 13.02 13.30
C GLY A 216 7.18 14.41 13.91
N GLU A 217 6.08 15.01 14.35
CA GLU A 217 6.09 16.30 15.05
C GLU A 217 6.97 16.25 16.30
N LYS A 218 6.82 15.21 17.14
CA LYS A 218 7.61 15.10 18.38
C LYS A 218 9.07 14.78 18.12
N ILE A 219 9.40 14.09 17.03
CA ILE A 219 10.79 13.91 16.58
C ILE A 219 11.41 15.26 16.20
N LEU A 220 10.68 16.08 15.46
CA LEU A 220 11.14 17.43 15.13
C LEU A 220 11.38 18.29 16.38
N ASP A 221 10.49 18.22 17.38
CA ASP A 221 10.64 18.88 18.67
C ASP A 221 11.81 18.32 19.51
N GLY A 222 12.45 17.22 19.09
CA GLY A 222 13.49 16.52 19.84
C GLY A 222 12.96 15.71 21.02
N ASN A 223 11.66 15.54 21.11
CA ASN A 223 11.02 14.81 22.20
C ASN A 223 10.74 13.35 21.79
N TYR A 224 11.81 12.58 21.61
CA TYR A 224 11.74 11.17 21.20
C TYR A 224 10.95 10.28 22.17
N LYS A 225 10.96 10.62 23.47
CA LYS A 225 10.18 9.90 24.48
C LYS A 225 8.66 10.05 24.18
N MET A 226 8.22 11.28 23.92
CA MET A 226 6.82 11.51 23.56
C MET A 226 6.45 10.88 22.22
N ALA A 227 7.32 10.88 21.23
CA ALA A 227 7.09 10.19 19.97
C ALA A 227 6.83 8.69 20.20
N ALA A 228 7.67 8.04 21.02
CA ALA A 228 7.52 6.63 21.38
C ALA A 228 6.23 6.36 22.17
N ILE A 229 5.87 7.24 23.10
CA ILE A 229 4.64 7.12 23.90
C ILE A 229 3.40 7.22 23.02
N VAL A 230 3.35 8.21 22.12
CA VAL A 230 2.22 8.38 21.18
C VAL A 230 2.04 7.13 20.31
N TYR A 231 3.14 6.61 19.75
CA TYR A 231 3.12 5.39 18.96
C TYR A 231 2.61 4.20 19.77
N LEU A 232 3.11 4.01 21.00
CA LEU A 232 2.71 2.93 21.89
C LEU A 232 1.24 3.00 22.28
N ILE A 233 0.72 4.20 22.61
CA ILE A 233 -0.68 4.40 22.96
C ILE A 233 -1.59 3.96 21.80
N ILE A 234 -1.26 4.34 20.56
CA ILE A 234 -2.07 3.99 19.39
C ILE A 234 -2.00 2.49 19.08
N VAL A 235 -0.83 1.88 19.22
CA VAL A 235 -0.70 0.41 19.11
C VAL A 235 -1.58 -0.30 20.14
N ILE A 236 -1.62 0.18 21.37
CA ILE A 236 -2.48 -0.37 22.43
C ILE A 236 -3.96 -0.17 22.07
N ILE A 237 -4.36 1.02 21.61
CA ILE A 237 -5.74 1.28 21.18
C ILE A 237 -6.13 0.35 20.02
N CYS A 238 -5.29 0.19 19.01
CA CYS A 238 -5.52 -0.74 17.91
C CYS A 238 -5.64 -2.18 18.40
N ALA A 239 -4.77 -2.61 19.33
CA ALA A 239 -4.82 -3.95 19.92
C ALA A 239 -6.13 -4.18 20.70
N ILE A 240 -6.59 -3.19 21.46
CA ILE A 240 -7.88 -3.24 22.18
C ILE A 240 -9.04 -3.35 21.19
N LEU A 241 -9.07 -2.52 20.16
CA LEU A 241 -10.10 -2.56 19.12
C LEU A 241 -10.16 -3.92 18.43
N ILE A 242 -8.99 -4.50 18.09
CA ILE A 242 -8.90 -5.83 17.49
C ILE A 242 -9.37 -6.90 18.47
N PHE A 243 -9.00 -6.80 19.75
CA PHE A 243 -9.42 -7.74 20.79
C PHE A 243 -10.95 -7.72 20.99
N ILE A 244 -11.54 -6.52 21.09
CA ILE A 244 -12.99 -6.34 21.17
C ILE A 244 -13.65 -6.95 19.93
N PHE A 245 -13.12 -6.66 18.75
CA PHE A 245 -13.64 -7.18 17.51
C PHE A 245 -13.58 -8.71 17.43
N ASN A 246 -12.44 -9.30 17.78
CA ASN A 246 -12.27 -10.77 17.81
C ASN A 246 -13.22 -11.45 18.82
N LYS A 247 -13.58 -10.77 19.90
CA LYS A 247 -14.56 -11.27 20.87
C LYS A 247 -15.98 -11.35 20.28
N PHE A 248 -16.31 -10.42 19.38
CA PHE A 248 -17.60 -10.42 18.66
C PHE A 248 -17.57 -11.28 17.38
N ASP A 249 -16.38 -11.55 16.81
CA ASP A 249 -16.22 -12.41 15.63
C ASP A 249 -16.14 -13.90 16.03
N LYS A 250 -17.29 -14.50 16.30
CA LYS A 250 -17.42 -15.94 16.64
C LYS A 250 -16.74 -16.88 15.64
N ASN A 251 -16.50 -16.44 14.39
CA ASN A 251 -15.97 -17.29 13.30
C ASN A 251 -14.47 -17.14 13.08
N LYS A 252 -13.75 -16.33 13.89
CA LYS A 252 -12.32 -16.00 13.73
C LYS A 252 -11.98 -15.55 12.29
N THR A 253 -12.87 -14.78 11.69
CA THR A 253 -12.83 -14.35 10.29
C THR A 253 -11.57 -13.55 9.99
N ALA A 254 -11.18 -12.65 10.88
CA ALA A 254 -9.98 -11.85 10.75
C ALA A 254 -8.69 -12.68 10.74
N GLN A 255 -8.59 -13.67 11.62
CA GLN A 255 -7.41 -14.53 11.74
C GLN A 255 -7.26 -15.46 10.53
N LYS A 256 -8.39 -15.98 10.03
CA LYS A 256 -8.42 -16.78 8.79
C LYS A 256 -8.03 -15.93 7.57
N ALA A 257 -8.51 -14.67 7.49
CA ALA A 257 -8.17 -13.76 6.41
C ALA A 257 -6.67 -13.41 6.39
N LEU A 258 -6.07 -13.11 7.54
CA LEU A 258 -4.63 -12.87 7.67
C LEU A 258 -3.80 -14.07 7.19
N ASN A 259 -4.20 -15.29 7.56
CA ASN A 259 -3.52 -16.51 7.12
C ASN A 259 -3.68 -16.81 5.62
N THR A 260 -4.71 -16.23 4.98
CA THR A 260 -4.94 -16.38 3.54
C THR A 260 -4.12 -15.38 2.72
N ILE A 261 -3.80 -14.22 3.31
CA ILE A 261 -3.06 -13.12 2.66
C ILE A 261 -1.54 -13.27 2.85
N LYS A 262 -1.11 -13.86 3.97
CA LYS A 262 0.31 -14.23 4.18
C LYS A 262 0.73 -15.37 3.26
#